data_2ef56d2bd2aa35929b7cee68c345460c
#
_entry.id   2ef56d2bd2aa35929b7cee68c345460c
#
_cell.length_a   1.000
_cell.length_b   1.000
_cell.length_c   1.000
_cell.angle_alpha   90.00
_cell.angle_beta   90.00
_cell.angle_gamma   90.00
#
_symmetry.space_group_name_H-M   'P 1'
#
loop_
_entity.id
_entity.type
_entity.pdbx_description
1 polymer ?
#
loop_
_entity_poly.entity_id
_entity_poly.type
_entity_poly.pdbx_seq_one_letter_code
_entity_poly.pdbx_strand_id
1 'polypeptide(L)'
;MDTTIARKRLEEMRSEIERSISVLKGEQEEDERVLDYPRDPADAGANLSESERSEAILALARMQRAEVLDALRRVEVGTYGTCVDCGAPVPEGRLEARPEAARCVKCQGKWDRLRR
;
A
#
# COMPACT_ATOMS: atom_id res chain seq x y z
N MET A 1 16.62 4.02 12.50
CA MET A 1 15.99 2.82 13.08
C MET A 1 16.90 1.61 12.84
N ASP A 2 17.04 0.76 13.83
CA ASP A 2 17.76 -0.50 13.68
C ASP A 2 17.13 -1.35 12.58
N THR A 3 17.95 -1.90 11.68
CA THR A 3 17.47 -2.68 10.53
C THR A 3 16.76 -3.97 10.96
N THR A 4 17.12 -4.57 12.09
CA THR A 4 16.44 -5.75 12.62
C THR A 4 15.01 -5.42 13.04
N ILE A 5 14.81 -4.29 13.73
CA ILE A 5 13.51 -3.80 14.14
C ILE A 5 12.70 -3.40 12.92
N ALA A 6 13.32 -2.70 11.97
CA ALA A 6 12.67 -2.26 10.73
C ALA A 6 12.18 -3.47 9.92
N ARG A 7 13.02 -4.49 9.76
CA ARG A 7 12.64 -5.71 9.03
C ARG A 7 11.43 -6.38 9.67
N LYS A 8 11.44 -6.52 10.98
CA LYS A 8 10.34 -7.15 11.71
C LYS A 8 9.02 -6.39 11.48
N ARG A 9 9.05 -5.06 11.64
CA ARG A 9 7.87 -4.22 11.45
C ARG A 9 7.35 -4.27 10.01
N LEU A 10 8.26 -4.23 9.04
CA LEU A 10 7.91 -4.32 7.62
C LEU A 10 7.30 -5.68 7.26
N GLU A 11 7.81 -6.76 7.81
CA GLU A 11 7.25 -8.10 7.60
C GLU A 11 5.86 -8.23 8.21
N GLU A 12 5.64 -7.65 9.39
CA GLU A 12 4.33 -7.60 10.02
C GLU A 12 3.34 -6.79 9.16
N MET A 13 3.77 -5.64 8.63
CA MET A 13 2.98 -4.82 7.73
C MET A 13 2.62 -5.59 6.46
N ARG A 14 3.58 -6.28 5.87
CA ARG A 14 3.36 -7.10 4.67
C ARG A 14 2.28 -8.16 4.92
N SER A 15 2.37 -8.87 6.04
CA SER A 15 1.40 -9.90 6.39
C SER A 15 0.00 -9.34 6.54
N GLU A 16 -0.14 -8.19 7.20
CA GLU A 16 -1.44 -7.52 7.38
C GLU A 16 -2.01 -7.08 6.05
N ILE A 17 -1.19 -6.48 5.19
CA ILE A 17 -1.63 -6.01 3.88
C ILE A 17 -2.06 -7.20 3.00
N GLU A 18 -1.29 -8.29 3.00
CA GLU A 18 -1.62 -9.49 2.23
C GLU A 18 -2.93 -10.13 2.68
N ARG A 19 -3.21 -10.13 3.99
CA ARG A 19 -4.50 -10.58 4.50
C ARG A 19 -5.63 -9.68 4.04
N SER A 20 -5.43 -8.37 4.07
CA SER A 20 -6.41 -7.40 3.57
C SER A 20 -6.69 -7.59 2.08
N ILE A 21 -5.66 -7.81 1.28
CA ILE A 21 -5.79 -8.09 -0.16
C ILE A 21 -6.61 -9.35 -0.39
N SER A 22 -6.35 -10.41 0.37
CA SER A 22 -7.08 -11.67 0.28
C SER A 22 -8.57 -11.48 0.55
N VAL A 23 -8.91 -10.73 1.61
CA VAL A 23 -10.29 -10.43 1.97
C VAL A 23 -10.97 -9.61 0.88
N LEU A 24 -10.30 -8.56 0.38
CA LEU A 24 -10.84 -7.69 -0.66
C LEU A 24 -11.07 -8.44 -1.98
N LYS A 25 -10.19 -9.36 -2.34
CA LYS A 25 -10.37 -10.23 -3.51
C LYS A 25 -11.57 -11.14 -3.35
N GLY A 26 -11.76 -11.71 -2.15
CA GLY A 26 -12.92 -12.55 -1.85
C GLY A 26 -14.22 -11.78 -1.99
N GLU A 27 -14.27 -10.54 -1.51
CA GLU A 27 -15.43 -9.66 -1.66
C GLU A 27 -15.72 -9.35 -3.13
N GLN A 28 -14.70 -9.07 -3.94
CA GLN A 28 -14.85 -8.86 -5.38
C GLN A 28 -15.41 -10.08 -6.09
N GLU A 29 -14.92 -11.26 -5.77
CA GLU A 29 -15.40 -12.51 -6.35
C GLU A 29 -16.86 -12.74 -6.00
N GLU A 30 -17.28 -12.45 -4.78
CA GLU A 30 -18.68 -12.53 -4.36
C GLU A 30 -19.55 -11.52 -5.10
N ASP A 31 -19.09 -10.29 -5.27
CA ASP A 31 -19.77 -9.25 -6.03
C ASP A 31 -19.94 -9.66 -7.49
N GLU A 32 -18.92 -10.24 -8.11
CA GLU A 32 -18.97 -10.75 -9.48
C GLU A 32 -19.99 -11.88 -9.64
N ARG A 33 -20.06 -12.81 -8.67
CA ARG A 33 -21.06 -13.88 -8.66
C ARG A 33 -22.47 -13.35 -8.56
N VAL A 34 -22.66 -12.31 -7.77
CA VAL A 34 -23.96 -11.68 -7.56
C VAL A 34 -24.41 -10.94 -8.82
N LEU A 35 -23.50 -10.47 -9.66
CA LEU A 35 -23.80 -9.81 -10.94
C LEU A 35 -24.45 -10.73 -11.98
N ASP A 36 -24.39 -12.05 -11.79
CA ASP A 36 -25.01 -13.02 -12.68
C ASP A 36 -26.55 -13.11 -12.53
N TYR A 37 -27.14 -12.45 -11.53
CA TYR A 37 -28.58 -12.47 -11.29
C TYR A 37 -29.26 -11.23 -11.87
N PRO A 38 -30.48 -11.39 -12.43
CA PRO A 38 -31.26 -10.26 -12.92
C PRO A 38 -31.54 -9.27 -11.78
N ARG A 39 -31.28 -8.00 -12.02
CA ARG A 39 -31.45 -6.94 -11.04
C ARG A 39 -32.20 -5.78 -11.64
N ASP A 40 -32.87 -5.01 -10.78
CA ASP A 40 -33.43 -3.78 -11.24
C ASP A 40 -32.29 -2.74 -11.47
N PRO A 41 -32.49 -1.72 -12.34
CA PRO A 41 -31.45 -0.75 -12.69
C PRO A 41 -30.89 0.03 -11.50
N ALA A 42 -31.68 0.27 -10.46
CA ALA A 42 -31.21 0.98 -9.26
C ALA A 42 -30.20 0.15 -8.47
N ASP A 43 -30.46 -1.16 -8.33
CA ASP A 43 -29.54 -2.08 -7.65
C ASP A 43 -28.25 -2.25 -8.45
N ALA A 44 -28.33 -2.30 -9.76
CA ALA A 44 -27.17 -2.38 -10.64
C ALA A 44 -26.26 -1.16 -10.49
N GLY A 45 -26.84 0.05 -10.39
CA GLY A 45 -26.08 1.29 -10.17
C GLY A 45 -25.36 1.32 -8.82
N ALA A 46 -26.04 0.91 -7.74
CA ALA A 46 -25.44 0.84 -6.42
C ALA A 46 -24.29 -0.16 -6.37
N ASN A 47 -24.44 -1.32 -7.01
CA ASN A 47 -23.42 -2.36 -7.07
C ASN A 47 -22.17 -1.90 -7.83
N LEU A 48 -22.32 -1.14 -8.91
CA LEU A 48 -21.19 -0.56 -9.64
C LEU A 48 -20.38 0.38 -8.76
N SER A 49 -21.04 1.24 -7.95
CA SER A 49 -20.37 2.14 -7.02
C SER A 49 -19.59 1.38 -5.94
N GLU A 50 -20.16 0.29 -5.42
CA GLU A 50 -19.49 -0.57 -4.45
C GLU A 50 -18.29 -1.29 -5.06
N SER A 51 -18.44 -1.80 -6.29
CA SER A 51 -17.35 -2.45 -7.02
C SER A 51 -16.21 -1.49 -7.29
N GLU A 52 -16.51 -0.25 -7.71
CA GLU A 52 -15.50 0.78 -7.94
C GLU A 52 -14.75 1.10 -6.65
N ARG A 53 -15.46 1.20 -5.54
CA ARG A 53 -14.86 1.44 -4.23
C ARG A 53 -13.93 0.28 -3.82
N SER A 54 -14.38 -0.95 -3.98
CA SER A 54 -13.60 -2.15 -3.68
C SER A 54 -12.33 -2.21 -4.52
N GLU A 55 -12.43 -1.90 -5.81
CA GLU A 55 -11.28 -1.84 -6.71
C GLU A 55 -10.28 -0.77 -6.29
N ALA A 56 -10.77 0.42 -5.88
CA ALA A 56 -9.91 1.52 -5.42
C ALA A 56 -9.17 1.14 -4.14
N ILE A 57 -9.84 0.51 -3.18
CA ILE A 57 -9.24 0.05 -1.93
C ILE A 57 -8.20 -1.04 -2.21
N LEU A 58 -8.51 -1.98 -3.09
CA LEU A 58 -7.58 -3.04 -3.48
C LEU A 58 -6.34 -2.48 -4.16
N ALA A 59 -6.51 -1.51 -5.06
CA ALA A 59 -5.39 -0.85 -5.73
C ALA A 59 -4.48 -0.14 -4.73
N LEU A 60 -5.06 0.55 -3.74
CA LEU A 60 -4.30 1.21 -2.67
C LEU A 60 -3.52 0.20 -1.84
N ALA A 61 -4.15 -0.92 -1.48
CA ALA A 61 -3.49 -1.99 -0.72
C ALA A 61 -2.30 -2.58 -1.49
N ARG A 62 -2.45 -2.77 -2.79
CA ARG A 62 -1.36 -3.26 -3.65
C ARG A 62 -0.21 -2.26 -3.73
N MET A 63 -0.49 -0.97 -3.79
CA MET A 63 0.52 0.08 -3.77
C MET A 63 1.29 0.07 -2.44
N GLN A 64 0.59 -0.04 -1.33
CA GLN A 64 1.21 -0.14 0.00
C GLN A 64 2.09 -1.37 0.10
N ARG A 65 1.64 -2.50 -0.43
CA ARG A 65 2.41 -3.75 -0.45
C ARG A 65 3.72 -3.55 -1.23
N ALA A 66 3.66 -2.91 -2.38
CA ALA A 66 4.85 -2.62 -3.19
C ALA A 66 5.85 -1.74 -2.43
N GLU A 67 5.38 -0.72 -1.72
CA GLU A 67 6.23 0.14 -0.90
C GLU A 67 6.92 -0.65 0.22
N VAL A 68 6.20 -1.55 0.88
CA VAL A 68 6.75 -2.40 1.95
C VAL A 68 7.79 -3.38 1.39
N LEU A 69 7.51 -4.01 0.25
CA LEU A 69 8.45 -4.92 -0.40
C LEU A 69 9.72 -4.20 -0.84
N ASP A 70 9.61 -2.99 -1.38
CA ASP A 70 10.77 -2.17 -1.73
C ASP A 70 11.60 -1.80 -0.50
N ALA A 71 10.95 -1.48 0.61
CA ALA A 71 11.63 -1.18 1.87
C ALA A 71 12.39 -2.41 2.40
N LEU A 72 11.77 -3.59 2.33
CA LEU A 72 12.44 -4.84 2.72
C LEU A 72 13.67 -5.11 1.86
N ARG A 73 13.58 -4.83 0.57
CA ARG A 73 14.72 -4.96 -0.33
C ARG A 73 15.85 -4.00 0.06
N ARG A 74 15.53 -2.76 0.43
CA ARG A 74 16.54 -1.80 0.90
C ARG A 74 17.21 -2.25 2.19
N VAL A 75 16.48 -2.90 3.09
CA VAL A 75 17.06 -3.51 4.28
C VAL A 75 18.11 -4.56 3.89
N GLU A 76 17.80 -5.42 2.93
CA GLU A 76 18.71 -6.47 2.47
C GLU A 76 19.97 -5.93 1.81
N VAL A 77 19.82 -4.90 0.97
CA VAL A 77 20.98 -4.33 0.25
C VAL A 77 21.72 -3.25 1.02
N GLY A 78 21.27 -2.91 2.22
CA GLY A 78 21.99 -1.99 3.10
C GLY A 78 21.73 -0.50 2.84
N THR A 79 20.65 -0.16 2.13
CA THR A 79 20.30 1.23 1.82
C THR A 79 19.08 1.74 2.58
N TYR A 80 18.53 0.94 3.47
CA TYR A 80 17.38 1.33 4.29
C TYR A 80 17.70 2.58 5.13
N GLY A 81 16.75 3.51 5.18
CA GLY A 81 16.92 4.75 5.94
C GLY A 81 17.58 5.89 5.17
N THR A 82 17.95 5.64 3.91
CA THR A 82 18.53 6.65 3.03
C THR A 82 17.50 7.06 1.99
N CYS A 83 17.27 8.36 1.82
CA CYS A 83 16.34 8.85 0.80
C CYS A 83 16.78 8.40 -0.59
N VAL A 84 15.85 7.80 -1.35
CA VAL A 84 16.15 7.27 -2.69
C VAL A 84 16.42 8.36 -3.72
N ASP A 85 15.99 9.59 -3.48
CA ASP A 85 16.15 10.70 -4.42
C ASP A 85 17.37 11.55 -4.13
N CYS A 86 17.60 11.95 -2.87
CA CYS A 86 18.68 12.89 -2.53
C CYS A 86 19.85 12.23 -1.77
N GLY A 87 19.72 10.99 -1.34
CA GLY A 87 20.79 10.30 -0.61
C GLY A 87 20.97 10.72 0.83
N ALA A 88 20.19 11.70 1.33
CA ALA A 88 20.25 12.13 2.72
C ALA A 88 19.55 11.11 3.62
N PRO A 89 19.90 11.06 4.93
CA PRO A 89 19.18 10.18 5.85
C PRO A 89 17.71 10.58 5.96
N VAL A 90 16.82 9.59 5.97
CA VAL A 90 15.42 9.80 6.31
C VAL A 90 15.34 9.96 7.83
N PRO A 91 14.66 10.99 8.36
CA PRO A 91 14.57 11.18 9.80
C PRO A 91 14.03 9.96 10.53
N GLU A 92 14.61 9.64 11.67
CA GLU A 92 14.25 8.46 12.45
C GLU A 92 12.78 8.47 12.89
N GLY A 93 12.27 9.63 13.29
CA GLY A 93 10.85 9.79 13.63
C GLY A 93 9.91 9.47 12.47
N ARG A 94 10.33 9.79 11.24
CA ARG A 94 9.57 9.44 10.05
C ARG A 94 9.56 7.93 9.81
N LEU A 95 10.70 7.27 10.02
CA LEU A 95 10.82 5.82 9.88
C LEU A 95 10.02 5.07 10.96
N GLU A 96 9.95 5.62 12.17
CA GLU A 96 9.14 5.04 13.23
C GLU A 96 7.66 5.12 12.91
N ALA A 97 7.21 6.23 12.33
CA ALA A 97 5.81 6.42 11.93
C ALA A 97 5.49 5.65 10.65
N ARG A 98 6.41 5.63 9.70
CA ARG A 98 6.24 5.00 8.38
C ARG A 98 7.50 4.22 8.01
N PRO A 99 7.64 2.97 8.47
CA PRO A 99 8.84 2.17 8.17
C PRO A 99 9.11 1.98 6.69
N GLU A 100 8.08 2.03 5.86
CA GLU A 100 8.17 1.89 4.40
C GLU A 100 8.62 3.16 3.69
N ALA A 101 8.79 4.28 4.39
CA ALA A 101 9.17 5.54 3.78
C ALA A 101 10.48 5.43 3.00
N ALA A 102 10.44 5.78 1.71
CA ALA A 102 11.60 5.73 0.81
C ALA A 102 12.29 7.08 0.70
N ARG A 103 11.59 8.17 1.03
CA ARG A 103 12.04 9.55 0.80
C ARG A 103 11.95 10.37 2.06
N CYS A 104 12.85 11.36 2.18
CA CYS A 104 12.73 12.38 3.20
C CYS A 104 11.49 13.23 2.92
N VAL A 105 11.06 14.04 3.89
CA VAL A 105 9.84 14.86 3.77
C VAL A 105 9.90 15.78 2.55
N LYS A 106 11.06 16.40 2.32
CA LYS A 106 11.26 17.31 1.19
C LYS A 106 11.12 16.63 -0.16
N CYS A 107 11.75 15.48 -0.34
CA CYS A 107 11.68 14.70 -1.58
C CYS A 107 10.31 14.07 -1.79
N GLN A 108 9.68 13.62 -0.71
CA GLN A 108 8.32 13.11 -0.79
C GLN A 108 7.34 14.19 -1.25
N GLY A 109 7.49 15.41 -0.74
CA GLY A 109 6.69 16.55 -1.17
C GLY A 109 6.85 16.87 -2.65
N LYS A 110 8.07 16.80 -3.18
CA LYS A 110 8.34 16.97 -4.61
C LYS A 110 7.70 15.85 -5.44
N TRP A 111 7.82 14.62 -4.98
CA TRP A 111 7.23 13.46 -5.63
C TRP A 111 5.70 13.59 -5.73
N ASP A 112 5.06 13.96 -4.63
CA ASP A 112 3.62 14.13 -4.57
C ASP A 112 3.13 15.22 -5.54
N ARG A 113 3.88 16.33 -5.68
CA ARG A 113 3.56 17.38 -6.62
C ARG A 113 3.66 16.93 -8.07
N LEU A 114 4.66 16.10 -8.39
CA LEU A 114 4.85 15.58 -9.74
C LEU A 114 3.76 14.58 -10.16
N ARG A 115 3.13 13.93 -9.18
CA ARG A 115 2.07 12.95 -9.42
C ARG A 115 0.68 13.55 -9.57
N ARG A 116 0.51 14.83 -9.32
CA ARG A 116 -0.77 15.54 -9.45
C ARG A 116 -1.10 15.94 -10.88
#